data_2a695e56a02cfc3ddeef062d505e53dc
#
_entry.id   2a695e56a02cfc3ddeef062d505e53dc
#
_cell.length_a   1.000
_cell.length_b   1.000
_cell.length_c   1.000
_cell.angle_alpha   90.00
_cell.angle_beta   90.00
_cell.angle_gamma   90.00
#
_symmetry.space_group_name_H-M   'P 1'
#
loop_
_entity.id
_entity.type
_entity.pdbx_description
1 polymer ?
#
loop_
_entity_poly.entity_id
_entity_poly.type
_entity_poly.pdbx_seq_one_letter_code
_entity_poly.pdbx_strand_id
1 'polypeptide(L)'
;MNMWSLFSKQTIAESNILNGMTDYHSHVLPGVDDGVSTSEKAFELLAFYEELGIRHVWLTPHIMEDYPNKTGILRQHFKNFCTEYIRYSKNPITLSLASENMLDSLFMQRLSGNDLLPIIDSSHLLVETSYYISPFHFKELLEQIMNKGYTLILAHPERYHYLSTMQEYEELYHRGIKLQLDMASIVGAYGEEARSKALACLLYTSDAADDLTRV
;
A
#
# COMPACT_ATOMS: atom_id res chain seq x y z
N MET A 1 1.48 17.08 -43.28
CA MET A 1 2.20 16.46 -42.16
C MET A 1 1.38 16.76 -40.91
N ASN A 2 0.60 15.78 -40.41
CA ASN A 2 -0.34 16.00 -39.31
C ASN A 2 0.41 16.13 -37.98
N MET A 3 0.36 17.32 -37.38
CA MET A 3 0.98 17.67 -36.08
C MET A 3 0.38 16.90 -34.89
N TRP A 4 -0.61 16.04 -35.09
CA TRP A 4 -1.27 15.20 -34.08
C TRP A 4 -0.56 13.85 -33.82
N SER A 5 0.48 13.51 -34.59
CA SER A 5 1.24 12.25 -34.39
C SER A 5 2.36 12.34 -33.33
N LEU A 6 2.57 13.51 -32.73
CA LEU A 6 3.61 13.74 -31.73
C LEU A 6 3.21 13.37 -30.29
N PHE A 7 1.95 13.05 -30.05
CA PHE A 7 1.45 12.60 -28.73
C PHE A 7 0.85 11.20 -28.86
N SER A 8 1.67 10.20 -29.15
CA SER A 8 1.26 8.82 -28.91
C SER A 8 1.14 8.67 -27.38
N LYS A 9 -0.06 8.36 -26.88
CA LYS A 9 -0.25 7.97 -25.48
C LYS A 9 0.50 6.66 -25.29
N GLN A 10 1.65 6.69 -24.64
CA GLN A 10 2.32 5.49 -24.18
C GLN A 10 1.51 4.89 -23.02
N THR A 11 1.35 3.59 -23.03
CA THR A 11 0.86 2.87 -21.85
C THR A 11 1.95 2.87 -20.76
N ILE A 12 1.55 2.65 -19.50
CA ILE A 12 2.52 2.52 -18.39
C ILE A 12 3.54 1.42 -18.68
N ALA A 13 3.11 0.31 -19.29
CA ALA A 13 3.98 -0.80 -19.70
C ALA A 13 5.04 -0.36 -20.72
N GLU A 14 4.66 0.42 -21.75
CA GLU A 14 5.58 0.92 -22.78
C GLU A 14 6.53 2.01 -22.25
N SER A 15 6.18 2.70 -21.19
CA SER A 15 6.97 3.80 -20.61
C SER A 15 8.20 3.33 -19.82
N ASN A 16 8.28 2.06 -19.47
CA ASN A 16 9.28 1.48 -18.56
C ASN A 16 9.37 2.17 -17.17
N ILE A 17 8.40 2.98 -16.79
CA ILE A 17 8.42 3.74 -15.53
C ILE A 17 8.42 2.82 -14.31
N LEU A 18 7.86 1.60 -14.44
CA LEU A 18 7.80 0.61 -13.38
C LEU A 18 9.06 -0.26 -13.26
N ASN A 19 10.00 -0.12 -14.20
CA ASN A 19 11.20 -0.96 -14.21
C ASN A 19 12.10 -0.68 -12.99
N GLY A 20 12.38 -1.72 -12.23
CA GLY A 20 13.16 -1.64 -11.00
C GLY A 20 12.37 -1.20 -9.76
N MET A 21 11.07 -0.88 -9.89
CA MET A 21 10.24 -0.47 -8.77
C MET A 21 9.95 -1.59 -7.77
N THR A 22 9.63 -1.17 -6.57
CA THR A 22 9.03 -2.01 -5.51
C THR A 22 7.57 -1.66 -5.35
N ASP A 23 6.70 -2.65 -5.41
CA ASP A 23 5.32 -2.52 -4.98
C ASP A 23 5.24 -2.73 -3.47
N TYR A 24 4.82 -1.71 -2.73
CA TYR A 24 4.76 -1.73 -1.27
C TYR A 24 3.40 -2.12 -0.71
N HIS A 25 2.39 -2.39 -1.57
CA HIS A 25 1.05 -2.70 -1.11
C HIS A 25 0.31 -3.57 -2.12
N SER A 26 0.16 -4.84 -1.81
CA SER A 26 -0.53 -5.78 -2.70
C SER A 26 -1.25 -6.90 -1.95
N HIS A 27 -2.39 -7.33 -2.51
CA HIS A 27 -3.20 -8.46 -2.01
C HIS A 27 -2.99 -9.70 -2.90
N VAL A 28 -1.72 -10.02 -3.15
CA VAL A 28 -1.32 -11.13 -4.01
C VAL A 28 -1.21 -12.46 -3.26
N LEU A 29 -1.09 -12.45 -1.93
CA LEU A 29 -1.08 -13.71 -1.15
C LEU A 29 -2.44 -14.40 -1.27
N PRO A 30 -2.53 -15.60 -1.92
CA PRO A 30 -3.82 -16.13 -2.34
C PRO A 30 -4.68 -16.63 -1.17
N GLY A 31 -5.99 -16.34 -1.24
CA GLY A 31 -7.01 -16.96 -0.38
C GLY A 31 -6.98 -16.57 1.08
N VAL A 32 -6.40 -15.42 1.42
CA VAL A 32 -6.31 -14.93 2.81
C VAL A 32 -7.18 -13.69 3.06
N ASP A 33 -7.57 -12.97 2.01
CA ASP A 33 -8.42 -11.79 2.05
C ASP A 33 -9.26 -11.67 0.77
N ASP A 34 -9.75 -10.47 0.44
CA ASP A 34 -10.54 -10.17 -0.77
C ASP A 34 -9.69 -9.99 -2.04
N GLY A 35 -8.37 -10.15 -1.95
CA GLY A 35 -7.47 -10.07 -3.08
C GLY A 35 -7.50 -11.32 -3.98
N VAL A 36 -6.34 -11.83 -4.34
CA VAL A 36 -6.21 -12.96 -5.23
C VAL A 36 -6.70 -14.26 -4.56
N SER A 37 -7.56 -15.01 -5.23
CA SER A 37 -8.22 -16.18 -4.62
C SER A 37 -7.42 -17.49 -4.75
N THR A 38 -6.51 -17.63 -5.74
CA THR A 38 -5.75 -18.88 -5.99
C THR A 38 -4.30 -18.62 -6.34
N SER A 39 -3.43 -19.61 -6.10
CA SER A 39 -2.01 -19.52 -6.44
C SER A 39 -1.78 -19.30 -7.93
N GLU A 40 -2.58 -19.90 -8.79
CA GLU A 40 -2.46 -19.77 -10.25
C GLU A 40 -2.66 -18.31 -10.67
N LYS A 41 -3.72 -17.67 -10.19
CA LYS A 41 -3.98 -16.24 -10.46
C LYS A 41 -2.89 -15.33 -9.89
N ALA A 42 -2.38 -15.66 -8.70
CA ALA A 42 -1.26 -14.93 -8.11
C ALA A 42 0.00 -15.03 -8.98
N PHE A 43 0.29 -16.23 -9.52
CA PHE A 43 1.44 -16.42 -10.39
C PHE A 43 1.28 -15.71 -11.74
N GLU A 44 0.07 -15.69 -12.31
CA GLU A 44 -0.21 -14.92 -13.53
C GLU A 44 0.02 -13.41 -13.30
N LEU A 45 -0.45 -12.88 -12.18
CA LEU A 45 -0.23 -11.48 -11.81
C LEU A 45 1.25 -11.16 -11.58
N LEU A 46 1.97 -12.03 -10.88
CA LEU A 46 3.41 -11.85 -10.64
C LEU A 46 4.21 -11.96 -11.95
N ALA A 47 3.81 -12.85 -12.88
CA ALA A 47 4.42 -12.93 -14.21
C ALA A 47 4.22 -11.61 -15.00
N PHE A 48 3.04 -11.00 -14.92
CA PHE A 48 2.80 -9.68 -15.49
C PHE A 48 3.67 -8.59 -14.83
N TYR A 49 3.87 -8.64 -13.52
CA TYR A 49 4.78 -7.73 -12.82
C TYR A 49 6.24 -7.92 -13.25
N GLU A 50 6.67 -9.18 -13.50
CA GLU A 50 7.98 -9.47 -14.07
C GLU A 50 8.18 -8.80 -15.45
N GLU A 51 7.15 -8.87 -16.32
CA GLU A 51 7.14 -8.23 -17.65
C GLU A 51 7.22 -6.69 -17.54
N LEU A 52 6.55 -6.09 -16.54
CA LEU A 52 6.63 -4.66 -16.27
C LEU A 52 7.97 -4.22 -15.66
N GLY A 53 8.83 -5.18 -15.29
CA GLY A 53 10.14 -4.92 -14.71
C GLY A 53 10.11 -4.61 -13.20
N ILE A 54 9.00 -4.82 -12.51
CA ILE A 54 8.92 -4.73 -11.05
C ILE A 54 9.87 -5.77 -10.44
N ARG A 55 10.60 -5.42 -9.41
CA ARG A 55 11.66 -6.28 -8.82
C ARG A 55 11.34 -6.78 -7.43
N HIS A 56 10.46 -6.11 -6.72
CA HIS A 56 10.09 -6.47 -5.37
C HIS A 56 8.60 -6.18 -5.13
N VAL A 57 7.93 -7.10 -4.45
CA VAL A 57 6.52 -6.95 -4.09
C VAL A 57 6.35 -7.31 -2.62
N TRP A 58 5.76 -6.39 -1.87
CA TRP A 58 5.28 -6.64 -0.53
C TRP A 58 3.85 -7.15 -0.58
N LEU A 59 3.64 -8.38 -0.13
CA LEU A 59 2.33 -8.96 0.05
C LEU A 59 1.81 -8.48 1.40
N THR A 60 0.75 -7.68 1.36
CA THR A 60 0.20 -6.98 2.52
C THR A 60 -1.27 -7.36 2.77
N PRO A 61 -1.57 -8.64 3.00
CA PRO A 61 -2.94 -9.06 3.22
C PRO A 61 -3.58 -8.30 4.38
N HIS A 62 -4.91 -8.11 4.28
CA HIS A 62 -5.69 -7.50 5.34
C HIS A 62 -5.59 -8.28 6.66
N ILE A 63 -5.47 -7.52 7.75
CA ILE A 63 -5.74 -7.98 9.11
C ILE A 63 -6.82 -7.07 9.71
N MET A 64 -8.04 -7.57 9.76
CA MET A 64 -9.24 -6.84 10.19
C MET A 64 -10.30 -7.82 10.72
N GLU A 65 -11.42 -7.30 11.24
CA GLU A 65 -12.52 -8.12 11.76
C GLU A 65 -13.07 -9.10 10.72
N ASP A 66 -13.23 -8.68 9.46
CA ASP A 66 -13.72 -9.52 8.38
C ASP A 66 -12.66 -10.54 7.91
N TYR A 67 -11.39 -10.23 8.04
CA TYR A 67 -10.26 -11.09 7.75
C TYR A 67 -9.35 -11.21 8.98
N PRO A 68 -9.75 -12.00 10.02
CA PRO A 68 -9.04 -12.06 11.29
C PRO A 68 -7.77 -12.92 11.22
N ASN A 69 -6.94 -12.61 10.24
CA ASN A 69 -5.70 -13.28 9.97
C ASN A 69 -4.74 -13.21 11.16
N LYS A 70 -4.11 -14.33 11.49
CA LYS A 70 -3.03 -14.39 12.50
C LYS A 70 -1.69 -14.37 11.81
N THR A 71 -0.77 -13.56 12.30
CA THR A 71 0.54 -13.38 11.67
C THR A 71 1.34 -14.66 11.52
N GLY A 72 1.25 -15.58 12.48
CA GLY A 72 1.90 -16.89 12.39
C GLY A 72 1.36 -17.76 11.23
N ILE A 73 0.06 -17.72 10.97
CA ILE A 73 -0.57 -18.44 9.86
C ILE A 73 -0.17 -17.79 8.54
N LEU A 74 -0.21 -16.45 8.44
CA LEU A 74 0.21 -15.72 7.25
C LEU A 74 1.67 -16.01 6.89
N ARG A 75 2.58 -16.03 7.88
CA ARG A 75 3.99 -16.38 7.65
C ARG A 75 4.16 -17.80 7.09
N GLN A 76 3.41 -18.77 7.60
CA GLN A 76 3.49 -20.13 7.09
C GLN A 76 2.92 -20.23 5.66
N HIS A 77 1.78 -19.58 5.41
CA HIS A 77 1.19 -19.52 4.08
C HIS A 77 2.13 -18.87 3.08
N PHE A 78 2.68 -17.70 3.42
CA PHE A 78 3.66 -16.98 2.60
C PHE A 78 4.88 -17.85 2.26
N LYS A 79 5.43 -18.58 3.25
CA LYS A 79 6.57 -19.48 3.01
C LYS A 79 6.24 -20.57 2.00
N ASN A 80 5.06 -21.17 2.10
CA ASN A 80 4.59 -22.20 1.16
C ASN A 80 4.43 -21.59 -0.24
N PHE A 81 3.74 -20.46 -0.33
CA PHE A 81 3.52 -19.72 -1.57
C PHE A 81 4.83 -19.36 -2.28
N CYS A 82 5.82 -18.81 -1.56
CA CYS A 82 7.14 -18.51 -2.13
C CYS A 82 7.82 -19.75 -2.68
N THR A 83 7.69 -20.90 -2.00
CA THR A 83 8.29 -22.16 -2.45
C THR A 83 7.67 -22.64 -3.77
N GLU A 84 6.38 -22.47 -3.95
CA GLU A 84 5.66 -22.78 -5.18
C GLU A 84 6.01 -21.78 -6.30
N TYR A 85 6.01 -20.50 -6.00
CA TYR A 85 6.31 -19.42 -6.96
C TYR A 85 7.73 -19.57 -7.56
N ILE A 86 8.74 -19.86 -6.76
CA ILE A 86 10.12 -20.06 -7.25
C ILE A 86 10.20 -21.26 -8.23
N ARG A 87 9.33 -22.25 -8.09
CA ARG A 87 9.27 -23.38 -9.05
C ARG A 87 8.54 -23.02 -10.34
N TYR A 88 7.60 -22.08 -10.25
CA TYR A 88 6.80 -21.64 -11.38
C TYR A 88 7.53 -20.59 -12.24
N SER A 89 8.12 -19.58 -11.63
CA SER A 89 8.77 -18.48 -12.34
C SER A 89 10.21 -18.81 -12.73
N LYS A 90 10.62 -18.35 -13.94
CA LYS A 90 12.02 -18.43 -14.42
C LYS A 90 12.87 -17.28 -13.89
N ASN A 91 12.27 -16.13 -13.61
CA ASN A 91 12.93 -14.92 -13.11
C ASN A 91 12.14 -14.33 -11.93
N PRO A 92 12.08 -15.04 -10.80
CA PRO A 92 11.16 -14.69 -9.72
C PRO A 92 11.47 -13.29 -9.14
N ILE A 93 10.42 -12.50 -8.97
CA ILE A 93 10.43 -11.25 -8.22
C ILE A 93 10.73 -11.56 -6.75
N THR A 94 11.45 -10.68 -6.08
CA THR A 94 11.58 -10.76 -4.62
C THR A 94 10.24 -10.50 -3.95
N LEU A 95 9.81 -11.41 -3.09
CA LEU A 95 8.57 -11.27 -2.32
C LEU A 95 8.91 -11.04 -0.85
N SER A 96 8.18 -10.15 -0.22
CA SER A 96 8.20 -9.92 1.23
C SER A 96 6.78 -9.94 1.80
N LEU A 97 6.65 -10.24 3.07
CA LEU A 97 5.37 -10.28 3.77
C LEU A 97 5.28 -9.15 4.78
N ALA A 98 4.20 -8.40 4.71
CA ALA A 98 3.73 -7.48 5.74
C ALA A 98 2.23 -7.66 5.93
N SER A 99 1.54 -6.72 6.57
CA SER A 99 0.08 -6.68 6.61
C SER A 99 -0.44 -5.26 6.47
N GLU A 100 -1.58 -5.12 5.80
CA GLU A 100 -2.41 -3.94 5.91
C GLU A 100 -3.36 -4.12 7.10
N ASN A 101 -3.23 -3.23 8.08
CA ASN A 101 -3.93 -3.38 9.37
C ASN A 101 -5.08 -2.39 9.44
N MET A 102 -6.31 -2.87 9.50
CA MET A 102 -7.48 -2.03 9.78
C MET A 102 -7.41 -1.52 11.21
N LEU A 103 -7.61 -0.22 11.39
CA LEU A 103 -7.75 0.40 12.72
C LEU A 103 -9.17 0.18 13.27
N ASP A 104 -9.53 -1.08 13.44
CA ASP A 104 -10.80 -1.57 13.96
C ASP A 104 -10.75 -1.87 15.47
N SER A 105 -11.81 -2.49 16.01
CA SER A 105 -11.90 -2.81 17.44
C SER A 105 -10.86 -3.83 17.91
N LEU A 106 -10.34 -4.68 17.02
CA LEU A 106 -9.34 -5.71 17.34
C LEU A 106 -7.90 -5.19 17.26
N PHE A 107 -7.69 -4.03 16.64
CA PHE A 107 -6.34 -3.53 16.38
C PHE A 107 -5.52 -3.33 17.66
N MET A 108 -6.10 -2.71 18.70
CA MET A 108 -5.38 -2.46 19.96
C MET A 108 -5.00 -3.75 20.69
N GLN A 109 -5.80 -4.80 20.58
CA GLN A 109 -5.46 -6.11 21.12
C GLN A 109 -4.25 -6.69 20.37
N ARG A 110 -4.21 -6.61 19.04
CA ARG A 110 -3.09 -7.06 18.19
C ARG A 110 -1.82 -6.29 18.48
N LEU A 111 -1.92 -4.97 18.58
CA LEU A 111 -0.79 -4.10 18.93
C LEU A 111 -0.20 -4.48 20.31
N SER A 112 -1.06 -4.77 21.30
CA SER A 112 -0.63 -5.18 22.62
C SER A 112 -0.03 -6.59 22.64
N GLY A 113 -0.56 -7.49 21.81
CA GLY A 113 -0.12 -8.87 21.67
C GLY A 113 1.07 -9.07 20.72
N ASN A 114 1.58 -8.00 20.10
CA ASN A 114 2.64 -8.05 19.09
C ASN A 114 2.29 -8.93 17.88
N ASP A 115 0.99 -9.03 17.55
CA ASP A 115 0.47 -9.82 16.42
C ASP A 115 0.29 -8.93 15.17
N LEU A 116 1.38 -8.31 14.73
CA LEU A 116 1.47 -7.41 13.58
C LEU A 116 2.61 -7.82 12.64
N LEU A 117 2.50 -7.46 11.37
CA LEU A 117 3.53 -7.66 10.35
C LEU A 117 3.97 -6.29 9.78
N PRO A 118 4.98 -5.67 10.38
CA PRO A 118 5.54 -4.41 9.87
C PRO A 118 6.11 -4.57 8.46
N ILE A 119 6.13 -3.47 7.71
CA ILE A 119 6.72 -3.37 6.37
C ILE A 119 8.08 -2.67 6.43
N ILE A 120 8.94 -2.92 5.44
CA ILE A 120 10.25 -2.29 5.22
C ILE A 120 11.29 -2.75 6.26
N ASP A 121 11.22 -2.26 7.49
CA ASP A 121 12.24 -2.44 8.54
C ASP A 121 11.60 -2.73 9.88
N SER A 122 10.83 -3.63 10.13
CA SER A 122 10.20 -4.00 11.43
C SER A 122 9.60 -2.83 12.27
N SER A 123 9.75 -1.58 11.83
CA SER A 123 9.25 -0.38 12.52
C SER A 123 8.13 0.35 11.77
N HIS A 124 8.00 0.16 10.44
CA HIS A 124 6.94 0.77 9.66
C HIS A 124 5.69 -0.11 9.68
N LEU A 125 4.55 0.49 10.01
CA LEU A 125 3.27 -0.22 10.07
C LEU A 125 2.30 0.38 9.05
N LEU A 126 1.86 -0.45 8.09
CA LEU A 126 0.84 -0.09 7.12
C LEU A 126 -0.53 -0.24 7.80
N VAL A 127 -1.28 0.85 7.82
CA VAL A 127 -2.60 0.92 8.46
C VAL A 127 -3.63 1.53 7.54
N GLU A 128 -4.87 1.10 7.67
CA GLU A 128 -6.02 1.65 6.97
C GLU A 128 -7.20 1.90 7.92
N THR A 129 -8.19 2.63 7.44
CA THR A 129 -9.44 2.87 8.14
C THR A 129 -10.64 2.66 7.21
N SER A 130 -11.85 2.72 7.76
CA SER A 130 -13.05 2.80 6.92
C SER A 130 -12.97 3.99 5.96
N TYR A 131 -13.43 3.82 4.73
CA TYR A 131 -13.49 4.88 3.73
C TYR A 131 -14.46 6.01 4.10
N TYR A 132 -15.49 5.70 4.88
CA TYR A 132 -16.61 6.61 5.15
C TYR A 132 -16.55 7.25 6.52
N ILE A 133 -16.04 6.55 7.52
CA ILE A 133 -16.12 6.96 8.93
C ILE A 133 -14.73 6.93 9.55
N SER A 134 -14.28 8.08 10.02
CA SER A 134 -13.06 8.16 10.82
C SER A 134 -13.17 7.31 12.09
N PRO A 135 -12.13 6.57 12.48
CA PRO A 135 -12.10 5.91 13.77
C PRO A 135 -12.36 6.91 14.93
N PHE A 136 -13.02 6.44 15.97
CA PHE A 136 -13.21 7.25 17.17
C PHE A 136 -11.84 7.60 17.78
N HIS A 137 -11.61 8.86 18.11
CA HIS A 137 -10.31 9.36 18.58
C HIS A 137 -9.14 9.02 17.63
N PHE A 138 -9.34 9.21 16.32
CA PHE A 138 -8.36 8.81 15.30
C PHE A 138 -6.96 9.34 15.56
N LYS A 139 -6.82 10.63 15.86
CA LYS A 139 -5.50 11.26 16.09
C LYS A 139 -4.81 10.67 17.33
N GLU A 140 -5.53 10.46 18.41
CA GLU A 140 -5.01 9.85 19.63
C GLU A 140 -4.62 8.38 19.41
N LEU A 141 -5.37 7.65 18.58
CA LEU A 141 -5.05 6.28 18.21
C LEU A 141 -3.72 6.21 17.45
N LEU A 142 -3.54 7.10 16.46
CA LEU A 142 -2.28 7.19 15.72
C LEU A 142 -1.09 7.51 16.65
N GLU A 143 -1.25 8.45 17.59
CA GLU A 143 -0.24 8.77 18.58
C GLU A 143 0.10 7.58 19.49
N GLN A 144 -0.91 6.80 19.92
CA GLN A 144 -0.66 5.60 20.72
C GLN A 144 0.19 4.57 19.98
N ILE A 145 -0.03 4.39 18.67
CA ILE A 145 0.75 3.47 17.84
C ILE A 145 2.19 3.98 17.69
N MET A 146 2.35 5.27 17.41
CA MET A 146 3.69 5.89 17.29
C MET A 146 4.46 5.83 18.60
N ASN A 147 3.81 6.01 19.74
CA ASN A 147 4.41 5.88 21.07
C ASN A 147 4.87 4.44 21.41
N LYS A 148 4.40 3.44 20.67
CA LYS A 148 4.91 2.07 20.72
C LYS A 148 6.18 1.86 19.86
N GLY A 149 6.67 2.91 19.20
CA GLY A 149 7.86 2.89 18.38
C GLY A 149 7.62 2.62 16.89
N TYR A 150 6.37 2.61 16.42
CA TYR A 150 6.06 2.44 15.01
C TYR A 150 6.05 3.76 14.25
N THR A 151 6.59 3.76 13.05
CA THR A 151 6.34 4.77 12.03
C THR A 151 5.12 4.33 11.22
N LEU A 152 4.11 5.18 11.12
CA LEU A 152 2.87 4.85 10.41
C LEU A 152 2.96 5.16 8.92
N ILE A 153 2.43 4.25 8.12
CA ILE A 153 2.10 4.46 6.70
C ILE A 153 0.58 4.33 6.60
N LEU A 154 -0.11 5.43 6.30
CA LEU A 154 -1.55 5.43 6.08
C LEU A 154 -1.83 5.07 4.62
N ALA A 155 -2.48 3.93 4.41
CA ALA A 155 -2.79 3.41 3.09
C ALA A 155 -3.88 4.25 2.42
N HIS A 156 -3.72 4.52 1.13
CA HIS A 156 -4.69 5.17 0.22
C HIS A 156 -5.60 6.24 0.87
N PRO A 157 -5.04 7.24 1.60
CA PRO A 157 -5.84 8.22 2.33
C PRO A 157 -6.71 9.08 1.42
N GLU A 158 -6.40 9.18 0.13
CA GLU A 158 -7.20 9.86 -0.88
C GLU A 158 -8.58 9.21 -1.10
N ARG A 159 -8.75 7.95 -0.68
CA ARG A 159 -10.03 7.24 -0.75
C ARG A 159 -10.93 7.49 0.45
N TYR A 160 -10.44 8.15 1.49
CA TYR A 160 -11.22 8.44 2.70
C TYR A 160 -12.10 9.68 2.51
N HIS A 161 -13.42 9.49 2.59
CA HIS A 161 -14.37 10.59 2.43
C HIS A 161 -14.35 11.60 3.56
N TYR A 162 -13.91 11.19 4.75
CA TYR A 162 -13.82 12.08 5.91
C TYR A 162 -12.56 12.96 5.91
N LEU A 163 -11.54 12.64 5.14
CA LEU A 163 -10.41 13.52 4.84
C LEU A 163 -10.78 14.38 3.62
N SER A 164 -11.32 15.57 3.86
CA SER A 164 -11.93 16.41 2.82
C SER A 164 -11.10 17.62 2.42
N THR A 165 -10.13 18.01 3.23
CA THR A 165 -9.30 19.19 3.03
C THR A 165 -7.80 18.84 3.00
N MET A 166 -7.01 19.58 2.23
CA MET A 166 -5.55 19.39 2.20
C MET A 166 -4.90 19.63 3.57
N GLN A 167 -5.45 20.51 4.38
CA GLN A 167 -4.96 20.77 5.73
C GLN A 167 -4.97 19.49 6.60
N GLU A 168 -5.95 18.59 6.43
CA GLU A 168 -6.00 17.32 7.17
C GLU A 168 -4.85 16.38 6.76
N TYR A 169 -4.48 16.34 5.47
CA TYR A 169 -3.33 15.59 5.00
C TYR A 169 -2.01 16.18 5.49
N GLU A 170 -1.89 17.51 5.47
CA GLU A 170 -0.73 18.24 6.01
C GLU A 170 -0.55 17.95 7.50
N GLU A 171 -1.61 17.98 8.30
CA GLU A 171 -1.56 17.64 9.71
C GLU A 171 -1.05 16.21 9.95
N LEU A 172 -1.50 15.22 9.16
CA LEU A 172 -1.01 13.85 9.24
C LEU A 172 0.48 13.76 8.89
N TYR A 173 0.88 14.41 7.80
CA TYR A 173 2.27 14.45 7.37
C TYR A 173 3.19 15.11 8.41
N HIS A 174 2.81 16.25 8.96
CA HIS A 174 3.60 16.94 10.00
C HIS A 174 3.67 16.18 11.33
N ARG A 175 2.78 15.25 11.58
CA ARG A 175 2.88 14.29 12.69
C ARG A 175 3.86 13.14 12.40
N GLY A 176 4.48 13.10 11.21
CA GLY A 176 5.41 12.04 10.79
C GLY A 176 4.74 10.81 10.20
N ILE A 177 3.45 10.88 9.86
CA ILE A 177 2.72 9.80 9.20
C ILE A 177 3.01 9.87 7.70
N LYS A 178 3.45 8.75 7.13
CA LYS A 178 3.65 8.62 5.69
C LYS A 178 2.31 8.34 5.02
N LEU A 179 2.06 9.00 3.89
CA LEU A 179 0.84 8.81 3.10
C LEU A 179 1.18 7.94 1.89
N GLN A 180 0.55 6.78 1.78
CA GLN A 180 0.72 5.88 0.63
C GLN A 180 -0.46 6.06 -0.32
N LEU A 181 -0.21 6.64 -1.48
CA LEU A 181 -1.23 6.84 -2.51
C LEU A 181 -1.37 5.60 -3.41
N ASP A 182 -2.61 5.31 -3.80
CA ASP A 182 -2.90 4.27 -4.77
C ASP A 182 -2.76 4.82 -6.20
N MET A 183 -1.94 4.18 -7.02
CA MET A 183 -1.76 4.56 -8.42
C MET A 183 -3.06 4.51 -9.23
N ALA A 184 -3.98 3.61 -8.88
CA ALA A 184 -5.29 3.52 -9.52
C ALA A 184 -6.16 4.76 -9.23
N SER A 185 -5.98 5.41 -8.07
CA SER A 185 -6.61 6.71 -7.77
C SER A 185 -6.14 7.79 -8.73
N ILE A 186 -4.85 7.84 -9.03
CA ILE A 186 -4.25 8.86 -9.93
C ILE A 186 -4.86 8.78 -11.33
N VAL A 187 -5.15 7.58 -11.82
CA VAL A 187 -5.79 7.36 -13.14
C VAL A 187 -7.31 7.42 -13.09
N GLY A 188 -7.91 7.66 -11.92
CA GLY A 188 -9.34 7.88 -11.74
C GLY A 188 -10.19 6.61 -11.58
N ALA A 189 -9.57 5.45 -11.29
CA ALA A 189 -10.29 4.19 -11.11
C ALA A 189 -11.31 4.24 -9.94
N TYR A 190 -11.05 5.08 -8.94
CA TYR A 190 -11.92 5.25 -7.75
C TYR A 190 -12.72 6.56 -7.78
N GLY A 191 -12.85 7.18 -8.97
CA GLY A 191 -13.63 8.40 -9.17
C GLY A 191 -12.80 9.69 -9.07
N GLU A 192 -13.43 10.80 -9.47
CA GLU A 192 -12.74 12.09 -9.61
C GLU A 192 -12.35 12.70 -8.25
N GLU A 193 -13.10 12.42 -7.18
CA GLU A 193 -12.76 12.89 -5.83
C GLU A 193 -11.42 12.30 -5.38
N ALA A 194 -11.29 10.96 -5.41
CA ALA A 194 -10.06 10.26 -5.03
C ALA A 194 -8.88 10.71 -5.92
N ARG A 195 -9.12 10.85 -7.22
CA ARG A 195 -8.11 11.33 -8.18
C ARG A 195 -7.61 12.73 -7.83
N SER A 196 -8.52 13.66 -7.56
CA SER A 196 -8.17 15.05 -7.23
C SER A 196 -7.35 15.11 -5.93
N LYS A 197 -7.73 14.36 -4.91
CA LYS A 197 -7.01 14.24 -3.64
C LYS A 197 -5.61 13.64 -3.84
N ALA A 198 -5.50 12.54 -4.62
CA ALA A 198 -4.21 11.90 -4.91
C ALA A 198 -3.24 12.85 -5.61
N LEU A 199 -3.70 13.56 -6.65
CA LEU A 199 -2.88 14.54 -7.38
C LEU A 199 -2.44 15.70 -6.48
N ALA A 200 -3.33 16.21 -5.63
CA ALA A 200 -2.99 17.28 -4.69
C ALA A 200 -1.94 16.81 -3.66
N CYS A 201 -2.08 15.61 -3.10
CA CYS A 201 -1.08 15.03 -2.19
C CYS A 201 0.29 14.85 -2.85
N LEU A 202 0.34 14.39 -4.11
CA LEU A 202 1.61 14.25 -4.85
C LEU A 202 2.32 15.59 -5.03
N LEU A 203 1.59 16.63 -5.41
CA LEU A 203 2.17 17.97 -5.59
C LEU A 203 2.72 18.51 -4.26
N TYR A 204 1.95 18.38 -3.18
CA TYR A 204 2.37 18.82 -1.86
C TYR A 204 3.62 18.10 -1.36
N THR A 205 3.70 16.78 -1.51
CA THR A 205 4.85 15.99 -1.05
C THR A 205 6.09 16.20 -1.91
N SER A 206 5.95 16.49 -3.22
CA SER A 206 7.08 16.82 -4.09
C SER A 206 7.69 18.18 -3.77
N ASP A 207 6.86 19.18 -3.46
CA ASP A 207 7.36 20.50 -3.05
C ASP A 207 8.08 20.46 -1.69
N ALA A 208 7.59 19.64 -0.75
CA ALA A 208 8.25 19.41 0.54
C ALA A 208 9.59 18.65 0.40
N ALA A 209 9.73 17.78 -0.60
CA ALA A 209 11.00 17.10 -0.89
C ALA A 209 12.06 18.07 -1.44
N ASP A 210 11.67 19.08 -2.22
CA ASP A 210 12.59 20.11 -2.73
C ASP A 210 13.13 21.02 -1.61
N ASP A 211 12.37 21.27 -0.55
CA ASP A 211 12.84 22.03 0.62
C ASP A 211 13.86 21.24 1.46
N LEU A 212 13.79 19.92 1.49
CA LEU A 212 14.77 19.07 2.18
C LEU A 212 16.11 18.92 1.42
N THR A 213 16.13 19.24 0.13
CA THR A 213 17.36 19.21 -0.69
C THR A 213 18.10 20.54 -0.75
N ARG A 214 17.59 21.59 -0.11
CA ARG A 214 18.17 22.94 -0.07
C ARG A 214 18.97 23.26 1.20
N VAL A 215 19.40 22.25 1.97
CA VAL A 215 20.30 22.42 3.13
C VAL A 215 21.73 22.05 2.76
#